data_77970002c41e760b229f3b3ef0efc655
#
_entry.id   77970002c41e760b229f3b3ef0efc655
#
_cell.length_a   1.000
_cell.length_b   1.000
_cell.length_c   1.000
_cell.angle_alpha   90.00
_cell.angle_beta   90.00
_cell.angle_gamma   90.00
#
_symmetry.space_group_name_H-M   'P 1'
#
loop_
_entity.id
_entity.type
_entity.pdbx_description
1 polymer ?
#
loop_
_entity_poly.entity_id
_entity_poly.type
_entity_poly.pdbx_seq_one_letter_code
_entity_poly.pdbx_strand_id
1 'polypeptide(L)'
;MTRPVLFGLGDLAERLEGLVGAEPGTDGAPSPVDTAMAYVHVGQLFASAEPRVVTTILGSCVSVCLWDPQAGVGGLNHFLLPQAVENGISSARFGNVAIRHLLDEIAGLGGQAARLKAKVFGGASVIDAFQSPQNTLGMQNVALARSVLNDAGIPVVAEDVGGAQGRKLVFQTRDGSAWVRKI
;
A
#
# COMPACT_ATOMS: atom_id res chain seq x y z
N MET A 1 -0.39 -18.10 -17.34
CA MET A 1 -1.78 -17.61 -17.12
C MET A 1 -2.16 -17.92 -15.70
N THR A 2 -1.84 -17.02 -14.78
CA THR A 2 -2.13 -17.19 -13.35
C THR A 2 -3.37 -16.37 -13.04
N ARG A 3 -4.46 -17.05 -12.66
CA ARG A 3 -5.75 -16.42 -12.31
C ARG A 3 -5.63 -15.70 -10.96
N PRO A 4 -6.15 -14.48 -10.82
CA PRO A 4 -6.27 -13.85 -9.50
C PRO A 4 -7.31 -14.60 -8.67
N VAL A 5 -7.01 -14.82 -7.39
CA VAL A 5 -7.96 -15.42 -6.43
C VAL A 5 -8.93 -14.33 -6.00
N LEU A 6 -10.15 -14.41 -6.54
CA LEU A 6 -11.28 -13.55 -6.17
C LEU A 6 -12.02 -14.16 -4.98
N PHE A 7 -12.06 -13.46 -3.85
CA PHE A 7 -13.00 -13.73 -2.77
C PHE A 7 -14.10 -12.65 -2.72
N GLY A 8 -15.35 -13.10 -2.89
CA GLY A 8 -16.60 -12.52 -2.42
C GLY A 8 -16.86 -11.01 -2.64
N LEU A 9 -17.46 -10.63 -3.76
CA LEU A 9 -17.76 -9.25 -4.16
C LEU A 9 -19.15 -8.71 -3.70
N GLY A 10 -19.95 -9.47 -2.91
CA GLY A 10 -21.33 -9.11 -2.63
C GLY A 10 -21.59 -8.07 -1.55
N ASP A 11 -20.69 -7.93 -0.58
CA ASP A 11 -20.96 -7.16 0.66
C ASP A 11 -20.21 -5.82 0.76
N LEU A 12 -19.31 -5.53 -0.18
CA LEU A 12 -18.48 -4.32 -0.14
C LEU A 12 -19.09 -3.11 -0.86
N ALA A 13 -19.97 -3.35 -1.86
CA ALA A 13 -20.58 -2.27 -2.63
C ALA A 13 -21.53 -1.43 -1.75
N GLU A 14 -22.37 -2.06 -0.94
CA GLU A 14 -23.31 -1.37 -0.03
C GLU A 14 -22.62 -0.58 1.10
N ARG A 15 -21.45 -1.03 1.58
CA ARG A 15 -20.69 -0.32 2.64
C ARG A 15 -19.90 0.88 2.15
N LEU A 16 -19.72 1.01 0.85
CA LEU A 16 -18.98 2.11 0.24
C LEU A 16 -19.84 3.28 -0.20
N GLU A 17 -21.14 3.07 -0.42
CA GLU A 17 -22.09 4.16 -0.73
C GLU A 17 -22.22 5.18 0.42
N GLY A 18 -21.99 4.76 1.66
CA GLY A 18 -21.94 5.66 2.83
C GLY A 18 -20.67 6.53 2.96
N LEU A 19 -19.70 6.41 2.04
CA LEU A 19 -18.42 7.10 2.10
C LEU A 19 -18.23 8.15 0.99
N VAL A 20 -19.22 8.33 0.11
CA VAL A 20 -19.23 9.31 -0.99
C VAL A 20 -20.03 10.56 -0.62
N GLY A 21 -19.92 11.01 0.61
CA GLY A 21 -20.54 12.24 1.11
C GLY A 21 -19.50 13.33 1.36
N ALA A 22 -18.84 13.86 0.33
CA ALA A 22 -18.20 15.17 0.36
C ALA A 22 -18.41 15.80 -1.02
N GLU A 23 -19.11 16.93 -1.03
CA GLU A 23 -19.48 17.74 -2.18
C GLU A 23 -18.30 18.06 -3.12
N PRO A 24 -18.53 18.13 -4.45
CA PRO A 24 -17.47 18.26 -5.44
C PRO A 24 -17.02 19.69 -5.59
N GLY A 25 -15.76 19.94 -5.31
CA GLY A 25 -15.04 21.03 -5.96
C GLY A 25 -14.76 20.61 -7.41
N THR A 26 -15.30 21.40 -8.34
CA THR A 26 -15.25 21.24 -9.79
C THR A 26 -13.84 21.09 -10.32
N ASP A 27 -13.70 20.20 -11.27
CA ASP A 27 -12.77 20.01 -12.37
C ASP A 27 -11.87 18.78 -12.30
N GLY A 28 -12.24 17.78 -13.12
CA GLY A 28 -11.33 16.78 -13.64
C GLY A 28 -11.31 15.40 -12.97
N ALA A 29 -12.29 15.05 -12.14
CA ALA A 29 -12.42 13.66 -11.69
C ALA A 29 -12.81 12.78 -12.89
N PRO A 30 -12.06 11.69 -13.19
CA PRO A 30 -12.50 10.73 -14.18
C PRO A 30 -13.85 10.13 -13.73
N SER A 31 -14.79 10.06 -14.66
CA SER A 31 -16.07 9.34 -14.52
C SER A 31 -15.86 8.00 -13.79
N PRO A 32 -16.83 7.51 -13.00
CA PRO A 32 -16.76 6.20 -12.37
C PRO A 32 -16.90 5.11 -13.45
N VAL A 33 -15.87 4.92 -14.23
CA VAL A 33 -15.74 3.81 -15.16
C VAL A 33 -15.22 2.65 -14.34
N ASP A 34 -16.09 1.73 -13.99
CA ASP A 34 -15.89 0.30 -13.65
C ASP A 34 -14.45 -0.11 -13.22
N THR A 35 -13.90 0.66 -12.26
CA THR A 35 -12.55 0.39 -11.74
C THR A 35 -12.70 -0.68 -10.67
N ALA A 36 -12.46 -1.93 -11.03
CA ALA A 36 -12.53 -3.04 -10.08
C ALA A 36 -11.71 -2.74 -8.81
N MET A 37 -12.37 -2.85 -7.67
CA MET A 37 -11.77 -2.59 -6.37
C MET A 37 -11.14 -3.85 -5.80
N ALA A 38 -9.97 -3.71 -5.17
CA ALA A 38 -9.31 -4.77 -4.44
C ALA A 38 -9.04 -4.35 -2.99
N TYR A 39 -9.10 -5.32 -2.07
CA TYR A 39 -8.70 -5.12 -0.67
C TYR A 39 -7.48 -5.97 -0.37
N VAL A 40 -6.46 -5.36 0.23
CA VAL A 40 -5.21 -6.03 0.61
C VAL A 40 -5.15 -6.20 2.12
N HIS A 41 -5.12 -7.47 2.56
CA HIS A 41 -4.96 -7.83 3.96
C HIS A 41 -3.49 -7.90 4.38
N VAL A 42 -3.25 -7.98 5.69
CA VAL A 42 -1.91 -8.18 6.26
C VAL A 42 -1.23 -9.41 5.65
N GLY A 43 0.01 -9.22 5.18
CA GLY A 43 0.80 -10.28 4.54
C GLY A 43 0.42 -10.51 3.08
N GLN A 44 -0.37 -9.64 2.48
CA GLN A 44 -0.70 -9.67 1.06
C GLN A 44 -0.09 -8.49 0.31
N LEU A 45 -0.07 -8.62 -1.00
CA LEU A 45 0.25 -7.56 -1.95
C LEU A 45 -0.66 -7.67 -3.16
N PHE A 46 -0.74 -6.59 -3.91
CA PHE A 46 -1.49 -6.51 -5.16
C PHE A 46 -0.73 -5.63 -6.14
N ALA A 47 -0.62 -6.07 -7.40
CA ALA A 47 -0.09 -5.27 -8.51
C ALA A 47 -0.95 -5.48 -9.76
N SER A 48 -1.03 -4.46 -10.61
CA SER A 48 -1.80 -4.52 -11.84
C SER A 48 -1.24 -3.57 -12.90
N ALA A 49 -1.26 -4.03 -14.15
CA ALA A 49 -1.07 -3.20 -15.35
C ALA A 49 -2.38 -2.55 -15.82
N GLU A 50 -3.52 -3.01 -15.31
CA GLU A 50 -4.81 -2.36 -15.54
C GLU A 50 -5.11 -1.37 -14.42
N PRO A 51 -5.85 -0.28 -14.69
CA PRO A 51 -6.29 0.64 -13.65
C PRO A 51 -7.13 -0.09 -12.58
N ARG A 52 -6.69 -0.04 -11.33
CA ARG A 52 -7.38 -0.62 -10.17
C ARG A 52 -7.35 0.36 -9.00
N VAL A 53 -8.42 0.33 -8.22
CA VAL A 53 -8.46 0.98 -6.90
C VAL A 53 -8.22 -0.09 -5.84
N VAL A 54 -7.19 0.11 -5.03
CA VAL A 54 -6.79 -0.84 -3.98
C VAL A 54 -6.93 -0.17 -2.63
N THR A 55 -7.54 -0.86 -1.67
CA THR A 55 -7.75 -0.32 -0.33
C THR A 55 -7.17 -1.23 0.75
N THR A 56 -6.74 -0.64 1.85
CA THR A 56 -6.31 -1.35 3.06
C THR A 56 -6.47 -0.49 4.30
N ILE A 57 -6.46 -1.12 5.48
CA ILE A 57 -6.52 -0.45 6.80
C ILE A 57 -5.21 -0.73 7.54
N LEU A 58 -4.57 0.32 8.01
CA LEU A 58 -3.24 0.31 8.61
C LEU A 58 -3.29 0.89 10.03
N GLY A 59 -2.76 0.15 11.00
CA GLY A 59 -2.38 0.63 12.32
C GLY A 59 -0.85 0.73 12.40
N SER A 60 -0.21 -0.15 13.19
CA SER A 60 1.25 -0.31 13.25
C SER A 60 1.86 -0.95 12.00
N CYS A 61 1.03 -1.63 11.20
CA CYS A 61 1.41 -2.12 9.89
C CYS A 61 1.78 -0.98 8.94
N VAL A 62 2.55 -1.33 7.88
CA VAL A 62 2.95 -0.39 6.83
C VAL A 62 2.55 -0.93 5.46
N SER A 63 2.17 -0.02 4.59
CA SER A 63 1.98 -0.25 3.16
C SER A 63 2.97 0.60 2.36
N VAL A 64 3.69 -0.04 1.45
CA VAL A 64 4.45 0.61 0.39
C VAL A 64 3.60 0.54 -0.87
N CYS A 65 3.32 1.69 -1.46
CA CYS A 65 2.69 1.82 -2.76
C CYS A 65 3.77 2.14 -3.79
N LEU A 66 3.81 1.39 -4.88
CA LEU A 66 4.73 1.59 -6.00
C LEU A 66 3.97 1.77 -7.30
N TRP A 67 4.45 2.64 -8.17
CA TRP A 67 3.92 2.75 -9.53
C TRP A 67 4.98 3.25 -10.52
N ASP A 68 4.85 2.79 -11.76
CA ASP A 68 5.59 3.29 -12.93
C ASP A 68 4.65 4.16 -13.76
N PRO A 69 4.83 5.50 -13.76
CA PRO A 69 3.92 6.41 -14.47
C PRO A 69 3.94 6.26 -15.99
N GLN A 70 5.00 5.69 -16.56
CA GLN A 70 5.10 5.48 -18.01
C GLN A 70 4.46 4.15 -18.43
N ALA A 71 4.65 3.09 -17.66
CA ALA A 71 4.05 1.79 -17.93
C ALA A 71 2.58 1.73 -17.50
N GLY A 72 2.13 2.63 -16.61
CA GLY A 72 0.78 2.58 -16.04
C GLY A 72 0.57 1.39 -15.10
N VAL A 73 1.66 0.81 -14.59
CA VAL A 73 1.67 -0.33 -13.67
C VAL A 73 1.85 0.16 -12.25
N GLY A 74 1.08 -0.38 -11.32
CA GLY A 74 1.26 -0.06 -9.91
C GLY A 74 0.68 -1.11 -8.98
N GLY A 75 1.01 -0.98 -7.70
CA GLY A 75 0.58 -1.90 -6.68
C GLY A 75 0.91 -1.43 -5.27
N LEU A 76 0.44 -2.19 -4.29
CA LEU A 76 0.79 -1.99 -2.89
C LEU A 76 0.92 -3.32 -2.15
N ASN A 77 1.63 -3.29 -1.05
CA ASN A 77 1.71 -4.38 -0.08
C ASN A 77 1.14 -3.96 1.28
N HIS A 78 0.96 -4.93 2.19
CA HIS A 78 0.59 -4.67 3.57
C HIS A 78 1.39 -5.62 4.49
N PHE A 79 2.42 -5.12 5.14
CA PHE A 79 3.25 -5.93 6.04
C PHE A 79 3.13 -5.49 7.50
N LEU A 80 3.40 -6.44 8.41
CA LEU A 80 3.20 -6.31 9.86
C LEU A 80 4.52 -6.11 10.61
N LEU A 81 5.59 -6.76 10.15
CA LEU A 81 6.88 -6.85 10.83
C LEU A 81 8.00 -6.33 9.93
N PRO A 82 9.05 -5.73 10.49
CA PRO A 82 10.08 -5.13 9.65
C PRO A 82 10.88 -6.18 8.87
N GLN A 83 11.45 -7.17 9.55
CA GLN A 83 12.40 -8.09 8.93
C GLN A 83 12.14 -9.54 9.34
N ALA A 84 12.22 -10.45 8.38
CA ALA A 84 12.26 -11.88 8.66
C ALA A 84 13.59 -12.24 9.35
N VAL A 85 13.52 -12.98 10.45
CA VAL A 85 14.70 -13.60 11.04
C VAL A 85 15.18 -14.69 10.08
N GLU A 86 16.50 -14.83 9.89
CA GLU A 86 17.15 -15.74 8.95
C GLU A 86 16.85 -17.24 9.21
N ASN A 87 15.66 -17.71 8.97
CA ASN A 87 15.32 -19.14 9.07
C ASN A 87 14.38 -19.60 7.93
N GLY A 88 14.52 -19.04 6.72
CA GLY A 88 13.87 -19.59 5.53
C GLY A 88 12.37 -19.31 5.41
N ILE A 89 11.79 -18.46 6.25
CA ILE A 89 10.37 -18.09 6.14
C ILE A 89 10.22 -16.93 5.16
N SER A 90 9.88 -17.24 3.91
CA SER A 90 9.50 -16.25 2.91
C SER A 90 8.03 -15.88 3.09
N SER A 91 7.73 -14.89 3.93
CA SER A 91 6.37 -14.44 4.16
C SER A 91 6.25 -12.93 3.93
N ALA A 92 5.29 -12.52 3.13
CA ALA A 92 4.96 -11.10 2.90
C ALA A 92 4.41 -10.38 4.15
N ARG A 93 4.36 -11.03 5.30
CA ARG A 93 4.17 -10.35 6.60
C ARG A 93 5.39 -9.55 7.04
N PHE A 94 6.57 -9.84 6.47
CA PHE A 94 7.82 -9.13 6.74
C PHE A 94 8.09 -8.11 5.62
N GLY A 95 8.43 -6.87 6.00
CA GLY A 95 8.58 -5.76 5.07
C GLY A 95 9.66 -5.97 4.01
N ASN A 96 10.82 -6.53 4.38
CA ASN A 96 11.90 -6.82 3.43
C ASN A 96 11.47 -7.85 2.36
N VAL A 97 10.60 -8.79 2.69
CA VAL A 97 10.05 -9.78 1.75
C VAL A 97 8.91 -9.16 0.94
N ALA A 98 7.96 -8.50 1.60
CA ALA A 98 6.79 -7.91 0.95
C ALA A 98 7.15 -6.84 -0.09
N ILE A 99 8.16 -6.00 0.20
CA ILE A 99 8.59 -4.96 -0.75
C ILE A 99 9.29 -5.61 -1.95
N ARG A 100 10.15 -6.61 -1.74
CA ARG A 100 10.81 -7.33 -2.83
C ARG A 100 9.80 -8.02 -3.74
N HIS A 101 8.84 -8.77 -3.17
CA HIS A 101 7.79 -9.41 -3.95
C HIS A 101 6.96 -8.39 -4.74
N LEU A 102 6.65 -7.23 -4.18
CA LEU A 102 5.93 -6.19 -4.91
C LEU A 102 6.75 -5.64 -6.08
N LEU A 103 8.07 -5.46 -5.91
CA LEU A 103 8.97 -5.06 -6.98
C LEU A 103 9.02 -6.11 -8.10
N ASP A 104 9.12 -7.39 -7.75
CA ASP A 104 9.14 -8.51 -8.71
C ASP A 104 7.82 -8.59 -9.50
N GLU A 105 6.66 -8.44 -8.83
CA GLU A 105 5.35 -8.41 -9.48
C GLU A 105 5.21 -7.23 -10.45
N ILE A 106 5.62 -6.03 -10.04
CA ILE A 106 5.58 -4.84 -10.89
C ILE A 106 6.50 -5.00 -12.09
N ALA A 107 7.70 -5.55 -11.90
CA ALA A 107 8.64 -5.83 -12.99
C ALA A 107 8.07 -6.86 -13.98
N GLY A 108 7.43 -7.93 -13.47
CA GLY A 108 6.73 -8.95 -14.28
C GLY A 108 5.58 -8.39 -15.11
N LEU A 109 4.98 -7.29 -14.67
CA LEU A 109 3.92 -6.55 -15.39
C LEU A 109 4.46 -5.47 -16.35
N GLY A 110 5.78 -5.34 -16.50
CA GLY A 110 6.41 -4.38 -17.42
C GLY A 110 6.86 -3.05 -16.78
N GLY A 111 6.73 -2.90 -15.47
CA GLY A 111 7.28 -1.76 -14.73
C GLY A 111 8.82 -1.81 -14.72
N GLN A 112 9.47 -0.65 -14.70
CA GLN A 112 10.92 -0.54 -14.66
C GLN A 112 11.39 0.17 -13.41
N ALA A 113 12.32 -0.43 -12.67
CA ALA A 113 12.82 0.07 -11.39
C ALA A 113 13.27 1.55 -11.45
N ALA A 114 13.95 1.93 -12.53
CA ALA A 114 14.46 3.30 -12.75
C ALA A 114 13.35 4.37 -12.88
N ARG A 115 12.09 3.97 -13.13
CA ARG A 115 10.95 4.88 -13.27
C ARG A 115 9.97 4.81 -12.10
N LEU A 116 10.18 3.83 -11.20
CA LEU A 116 9.29 3.65 -10.05
C LEU A 116 9.33 4.87 -9.12
N LYS A 117 8.18 5.17 -8.60
CA LYS A 117 7.97 6.09 -7.48
C LYS A 117 7.27 5.35 -6.35
N ALA A 118 7.57 5.76 -5.12
CA ALA A 118 7.00 5.15 -3.93
C ALA A 118 6.22 6.15 -3.07
N LYS A 119 5.21 5.63 -2.37
CA LYS A 119 4.56 6.29 -1.23
C LYS A 119 4.53 5.31 -0.06
N VAL A 120 4.64 5.82 1.18
CA VAL A 120 4.66 4.98 2.40
C VAL A 120 3.57 5.43 3.36
N PHE A 121 2.78 4.48 3.86
CA PHE A 121 1.64 4.75 4.73
C PHE A 121 1.62 3.78 5.90
N GLY A 122 1.14 4.22 7.08
CA GLY A 122 0.95 3.34 8.24
C GLY A 122 1.89 3.65 9.40
N GLY A 123 2.27 2.61 10.14
CA GLY A 123 3.24 2.75 11.24
C GLY A 123 2.73 3.51 12.46
N ALA A 124 1.41 3.53 12.71
CA ALA A 124 0.85 4.18 13.90
C ALA A 124 1.21 3.40 15.17
N SER A 125 1.37 4.13 16.28
CA SER A 125 1.54 3.56 17.63
C SER A 125 0.20 3.62 18.36
N VAL A 126 -0.67 2.64 18.10
CA VAL A 126 -2.04 2.61 18.65
C VAL A 126 -2.04 2.10 20.10
N ILE A 127 -1.03 1.34 20.53
CA ILE A 127 -1.02 0.61 21.80
C ILE A 127 0.17 0.99 22.71
N ASP A 128 1.22 1.59 22.18
CA ASP A 128 2.50 1.81 22.89
C ASP A 128 2.55 3.12 23.67
N ALA A 129 1.67 3.31 24.66
CA ALA A 129 1.69 4.49 25.54
C ALA A 129 2.97 4.62 26.40
N PHE A 130 3.81 3.57 26.46
CA PHE A 130 5.00 3.49 27.31
C PHE A 130 6.33 3.41 26.57
N GLN A 131 6.33 3.39 25.22
CA GLN A 131 7.56 3.38 24.42
C GLN A 131 7.87 4.78 23.86
N SER A 132 9.17 5.05 23.66
CA SER A 132 9.54 6.27 22.94
C SER A 132 8.93 6.25 21.54
N PRO A 133 8.38 7.35 21.04
CA PRO A 133 7.70 7.40 19.74
C PRO A 133 8.53 6.86 18.55
N GLN A 134 9.87 6.91 18.67
CA GLN A 134 10.79 6.46 17.63
C GLN A 134 11.05 4.96 17.64
N ASN A 135 10.77 4.26 18.75
CA ASN A 135 11.12 2.83 18.89
C ASN A 135 9.89 1.89 18.85
N THR A 136 8.77 2.37 18.37
CA THR A 136 7.56 1.55 18.21
C THR A 136 7.71 0.60 17.01
N LEU A 137 7.02 -0.54 17.05
CA LEU A 137 6.97 -1.48 15.92
C LEU A 137 6.58 -0.77 14.61
N GLY A 138 5.61 0.15 14.68
CA GLY A 138 5.18 0.93 13.52
C GLY A 138 6.32 1.74 12.91
N MET A 139 7.13 2.42 13.72
CA MET A 139 8.27 3.21 13.22
C MET A 139 9.43 2.34 12.76
N GLN A 140 9.63 1.15 13.33
CA GLN A 140 10.59 0.17 12.81
C GLN A 140 10.18 -0.32 11.42
N ASN A 141 8.89 -0.57 11.20
CA ASN A 141 8.34 -0.90 9.87
C ASN A 141 8.57 0.23 8.86
N VAL A 142 8.33 1.49 9.26
CA VAL A 142 8.59 2.67 8.40
C VAL A 142 10.07 2.80 8.07
N ALA A 143 10.95 2.66 9.06
CA ALA A 143 12.39 2.75 8.87
C ALA A 143 12.91 1.69 7.89
N LEU A 144 12.42 0.45 8.01
CA LEU A 144 12.74 -0.61 7.05
C LEU A 144 12.28 -0.26 5.64
N ALA A 145 11.01 0.19 5.49
CA ALA A 145 10.48 0.55 4.17
C ALA A 145 11.35 1.61 3.48
N ARG A 146 11.72 2.66 4.22
CA ARG A 146 12.60 3.72 3.71
C ARG A 146 13.98 3.19 3.31
N SER A 147 14.58 2.32 4.13
CA SER A 147 15.89 1.73 3.83
C SER A 147 15.85 0.90 2.55
N VAL A 148 14.90 -0.03 2.43
CA VAL A 148 14.77 -0.90 1.26
C VAL A 148 14.52 -0.10 -0.02
N LEU A 149 13.68 0.94 0.04
CA LEU A 149 13.40 1.81 -1.12
C LEU A 149 14.62 2.65 -1.50
N ASN A 150 15.34 3.20 -0.52
CA ASN A 150 16.59 3.94 -0.75
C ASN A 150 17.66 3.05 -1.40
N ASP A 151 17.85 1.83 -0.89
CA ASP A 151 18.82 0.87 -1.41
C ASP A 151 18.47 0.43 -2.85
N ALA A 152 17.18 0.41 -3.18
CA ALA A 152 16.68 0.16 -4.54
C ALA A 152 16.73 1.40 -5.46
N GLY A 153 17.11 2.57 -4.94
CA GLY A 153 17.12 3.83 -5.70
C GLY A 153 15.73 4.36 -6.06
N ILE A 154 14.69 3.97 -5.31
CA ILE A 154 13.31 4.35 -5.60
C ILE A 154 12.91 5.54 -4.71
N PRO A 155 12.59 6.72 -5.30
CA PRO A 155 12.23 7.89 -4.53
C PRO A 155 10.88 7.73 -3.82
N VAL A 156 10.84 8.03 -2.52
CA VAL A 156 9.61 8.17 -1.75
C VAL A 156 9.10 9.60 -1.94
N VAL A 157 8.01 9.75 -2.68
CA VAL A 157 7.47 11.07 -3.08
C VAL A 157 6.37 11.58 -2.15
N ALA A 158 5.79 10.72 -1.30
CA ALA A 158 4.83 11.11 -0.27
C ALA A 158 4.77 10.08 0.86
N GLU A 159 4.43 10.53 2.05
CA GLU A 159 4.27 9.69 3.24
C GLU A 159 3.13 10.21 4.13
N ASP A 160 2.40 9.28 4.77
CA ASP A 160 1.59 9.53 5.95
C ASP A 160 1.84 8.40 6.95
N VAL A 161 2.78 8.63 7.88
CA VAL A 161 3.33 7.60 8.77
C VAL A 161 3.32 8.02 10.23
N GLY A 162 3.36 7.03 11.13
CA GLY A 162 3.40 7.28 12.57
C GLY A 162 2.07 7.80 13.15
N GLY A 163 2.17 8.51 14.27
CA GLY A 163 1.02 9.02 15.00
C GLY A 163 0.29 7.93 15.80
N ALA A 164 -0.83 8.32 16.45
CA ALA A 164 -1.59 7.45 17.35
C ALA A 164 -2.85 6.83 16.72
N GLN A 165 -3.18 7.19 15.49
CA GLN A 165 -4.41 6.77 14.82
C GLN A 165 -4.13 5.83 13.66
N GLY A 166 -4.98 4.82 13.53
CA GLY A 166 -5.06 4.00 12.32
C GLY A 166 -5.49 4.82 11.10
N ARG A 167 -5.35 4.25 9.94
CA ARG A 167 -5.74 4.90 8.69
C ARG A 167 -6.28 3.93 7.65
N LYS A 168 -7.32 4.36 6.94
CA LYS A 168 -7.77 3.73 5.71
C LYS A 168 -6.99 4.36 4.56
N LEU A 169 -6.32 3.53 3.77
CA LEU A 169 -5.63 3.91 2.53
C LEU A 169 -6.46 3.46 1.33
N VAL A 170 -6.60 4.34 0.35
CA VAL A 170 -7.10 4.04 -0.99
C VAL A 170 -6.02 4.46 -1.98
N PHE A 171 -5.62 3.56 -2.85
CA PHE A 171 -4.52 3.75 -3.82
C PHE A 171 -4.98 3.40 -5.22
N GLN A 172 -4.64 4.23 -6.21
CA GLN A 172 -4.87 3.98 -7.63
C GLN A 172 -3.58 3.52 -8.31
N THR A 173 -3.62 2.34 -8.92
CA THR A 173 -2.42 1.71 -9.49
C THR A 173 -1.86 2.44 -10.71
N ARG A 174 -2.72 3.07 -11.50
CA ARG A 174 -2.34 3.68 -12.79
C ARG A 174 -1.45 4.92 -12.63
N ASP A 175 -1.81 5.82 -11.71
CA ASP A 175 -1.20 7.15 -11.58
C ASP A 175 -0.54 7.39 -10.21
N GLY A 176 -0.65 6.42 -9.31
CA GLY A 176 -0.12 6.51 -7.96
C GLY A 176 -0.89 7.44 -7.03
N SER A 177 -2.09 7.89 -7.40
CA SER A 177 -2.95 8.68 -6.52
C SER A 177 -3.27 7.90 -5.25
N ALA A 178 -3.21 8.57 -4.11
CA ALA A 178 -3.47 7.95 -2.81
C ALA A 178 -4.26 8.90 -1.91
N TRP A 179 -5.27 8.37 -1.25
CA TRP A 179 -6.10 9.07 -0.28
C TRP A 179 -6.02 8.35 1.06
N VAL A 180 -5.88 9.12 2.12
CA VAL A 180 -5.77 8.63 3.49
C VAL A 180 -6.86 9.26 4.35
N ARG A 181 -7.57 8.42 5.12
CA ARG A 181 -8.49 8.86 6.16
C ARG A 181 -8.07 8.26 7.49
N LYS A 182 -7.87 9.08 8.51
CA LYS A 182 -7.65 8.64 9.90
C LYS A 182 -8.90 7.96 10.46
N ILE A 183 -8.70 6.92 11.26
CA ILE A 183 -9.75 6.10 11.88
C ILE A 183 -9.45 5.81 13.34
#